data_d33434a71c7756cacbc0723e9c8bc46a
#
_entry.id   d33434a71c7756cacbc0723e9c8bc46a
#
_cell.length_a   1.000
_cell.length_b   1.000
_cell.length_c   1.000
_cell.angle_alpha   90.00
_cell.angle_beta   90.00
_cell.angle_gamma   90.00
#
_symmetry.space_group_name_H-M   'P 1'
#
loop_
_entity.id
_entity.type
_entity.pdbx_description
1 polymer ?
#
loop_
_entity_poly.entity_id
_entity_poly.type
_entity_poly.pdbx_seq_one_letter_code
_entity_poly.pdbx_strand_id
1 'polypeptide(L)'
;MKNIKWLLGIGIMSIVLSTSVFAAGKLPKEAADKDINIYINNSIQNIPEDMGKAYLDKTNNRVMVPVRYITENLGANINFYQRKDTNTSGILIGAIDVLVELDINSTNAKVNNGGNENIVNLDSPAILYDGRTYVPIRFISETLGLNVDWKNDSVYISGNFKTKGKRYNYEDDNKASDKRENELKDLNKEEHKDIKDIKDIKDIRGNSSKKENKNSLFDF
;
A
#
# COMPACT_ATOMS: atom_id res chain seq x y z
N MET A 1 -57.85 -48.72 36.84
CA MET A 1 -57.46 -48.71 35.42
C MET A 1 -57.06 -47.27 35.08
N LYS A 2 -55.79 -46.97 34.99
CA LYS A 2 -55.26 -45.62 34.79
C LYS A 2 -54.73 -45.51 33.37
N ASN A 3 -55.36 -44.66 32.54
CA ASN A 3 -54.92 -44.36 31.16
C ASN A 3 -53.80 -43.32 31.20
N ILE A 4 -52.60 -43.73 30.85
CA ILE A 4 -51.45 -42.89 30.62
C ILE A 4 -51.48 -42.43 29.17
N LYS A 5 -51.74 -41.12 28.93
CA LYS A 5 -51.59 -40.50 27.60
C LYS A 5 -50.16 -40.07 27.40
N TRP A 6 -49.45 -40.68 26.49
CA TRP A 6 -48.12 -40.30 26.04
C TRP A 6 -48.23 -39.10 25.07
N LEU A 7 -47.82 -37.92 25.51
CA LEU A 7 -47.67 -36.75 24.67
C LEU A 7 -46.29 -36.83 23.99
N LEU A 8 -46.29 -37.18 22.71
CA LEU A 8 -45.11 -37.02 21.84
C LEU A 8 -44.92 -35.55 21.50
N GLY A 9 -44.00 -34.89 22.17
CA GLY A 9 -43.55 -33.56 21.80
C GLY A 9 -42.65 -33.63 20.58
N ILE A 10 -43.15 -33.26 19.41
CA ILE A 10 -42.35 -33.07 18.21
C ILE A 10 -41.62 -31.70 18.38
N GLY A 11 -40.38 -31.76 18.79
CA GLY A 11 -39.49 -30.57 18.78
C GLY A 11 -39.18 -30.23 17.33
N ILE A 12 -39.78 -29.14 16.83
CA ILE A 12 -39.40 -28.55 15.55
C ILE A 12 -38.07 -27.86 15.78
N MET A 13 -36.98 -28.53 15.40
CA MET A 13 -35.65 -27.98 15.35
C MET A 13 -35.59 -27.00 14.17
N SER A 14 -35.81 -25.72 14.44
CA SER A 14 -35.65 -24.66 13.44
C SER A 14 -34.19 -24.54 13.05
N ILE A 15 -33.82 -25.13 11.91
CA ILE A 15 -32.54 -24.90 11.26
C ILE A 15 -32.58 -23.48 10.70
N VAL A 16 -32.01 -22.53 11.42
CA VAL A 16 -31.72 -21.18 10.90
C VAL A 16 -30.61 -21.34 9.88
N LEU A 17 -30.97 -21.48 8.61
CA LEU A 17 -30.03 -21.28 7.50
C LEU A 17 -29.66 -19.81 7.50
N SER A 18 -28.52 -19.47 8.12
CA SER A 18 -27.90 -18.18 7.95
C SER A 18 -27.41 -18.09 6.49
N THR A 19 -28.26 -17.60 5.60
CA THR A 19 -27.83 -17.15 4.29
C THR A 19 -26.95 -15.93 4.52
N SER A 20 -25.64 -16.10 4.35
CA SER A 20 -24.72 -14.98 4.23
C SER A 20 -25.12 -14.23 2.96
N VAL A 21 -25.92 -13.18 3.12
CA VAL A 21 -26.15 -12.21 2.04
C VAL A 21 -24.81 -11.52 1.84
N PHE A 22 -24.02 -11.97 0.89
CA PHE A 22 -22.92 -11.18 0.35
C PHE A 22 -23.56 -9.95 -0.27
N ALA A 23 -23.51 -8.83 0.46
CA ALA A 23 -23.91 -7.55 -0.10
C ALA A 23 -23.03 -7.30 -1.31
N ALA A 24 -23.62 -7.28 -2.50
CA ALA A 24 -22.94 -6.84 -3.71
C ALA A 24 -22.24 -5.52 -3.40
N GLY A 25 -20.91 -5.46 -3.58
CA GLY A 25 -20.09 -4.35 -3.11
C GLY A 25 -20.72 -3.02 -3.54
N LYS A 26 -21.05 -2.19 -2.55
CA LYS A 26 -21.63 -0.87 -2.78
C LYS A 26 -20.57 -0.04 -3.51
N LEU A 27 -20.95 0.64 -4.60
CA LEU A 27 -20.05 1.56 -5.30
C LEU A 27 -20.04 2.94 -4.62
N PRO A 28 -18.95 3.72 -4.75
CA PRO A 28 -18.92 5.10 -4.32
C PRO A 28 -20.04 5.92 -4.99
N LYS A 29 -20.50 6.99 -4.32
CA LYS A 29 -21.55 7.88 -4.86
C LYS A 29 -21.14 8.61 -6.15
N GLU A 30 -19.83 8.72 -6.39
CA GLU A 30 -19.20 9.27 -7.59
C GLU A 30 -19.28 8.30 -8.79
N ALA A 31 -19.58 7.03 -8.55
CA ALA A 31 -19.72 6.05 -9.63
C ALA A 31 -20.88 6.41 -10.57
N ALA A 32 -20.62 6.30 -11.87
CA ALA A 32 -21.69 6.35 -12.86
C ALA A 32 -22.53 5.07 -12.79
N ASP A 33 -23.83 5.22 -13.04
CA ASP A 33 -24.76 4.08 -13.19
C ASP A 33 -24.52 3.42 -14.55
N LYS A 34 -23.43 2.66 -14.65
CA LYS A 34 -22.95 2.05 -15.89
C LYS A 34 -22.05 0.86 -15.59
N ASP A 35 -22.32 -0.26 -16.21
CA ASP A 35 -21.44 -1.41 -16.17
C ASP A 35 -20.23 -1.21 -17.08
N ILE A 36 -19.04 -1.49 -16.56
CA ILE A 36 -17.78 -1.39 -17.27
C ILE A 36 -17.21 -2.78 -17.50
N ASN A 37 -17.06 -3.14 -18.77
CA ASN A 37 -16.37 -4.37 -19.14
C ASN A 37 -14.87 -4.12 -19.28
N ILE A 38 -14.07 -5.07 -18.84
CA ILE A 38 -12.61 -5.02 -18.94
C ILE A 38 -12.14 -6.24 -19.74
N TYR A 39 -11.32 -5.99 -20.74
CA TYR A 39 -10.69 -7.00 -21.58
C TYR A 39 -9.18 -6.92 -21.42
N ILE A 40 -8.53 -8.04 -21.17
CA ILE A 40 -7.07 -8.17 -21.17
C ILE A 40 -6.70 -9.11 -22.29
N ASN A 41 -5.95 -8.62 -23.29
CA ASN A 41 -5.60 -9.36 -24.50
C ASN A 41 -6.81 -10.07 -25.13
N ASN A 42 -7.90 -9.34 -25.32
CA ASN A 42 -9.20 -9.81 -25.85
C ASN A 42 -9.98 -10.79 -24.94
N SER A 43 -9.50 -11.11 -23.75
CA SER A 43 -10.23 -11.93 -22.79
C SER A 43 -10.99 -11.07 -21.80
N ILE A 44 -12.32 -11.26 -21.68
CA ILE A 44 -13.13 -10.54 -20.69
C ILE A 44 -12.71 -10.93 -19.26
N GLN A 45 -12.65 -9.93 -18.40
CA GLN A 45 -12.33 -10.10 -16.99
C GLN A 45 -13.60 -10.08 -16.15
N ASN A 46 -13.96 -11.22 -15.61
CA ASN A 46 -15.09 -11.35 -14.70
C ASN A 46 -14.58 -11.14 -13.27
N ILE A 47 -14.66 -9.89 -12.77
CA ILE A 47 -14.25 -9.57 -11.41
C ILE A 47 -15.23 -10.24 -10.44
N PRO A 48 -14.77 -11.11 -9.52
CA PRO A 48 -15.64 -11.71 -8.51
C PRO A 48 -16.34 -10.65 -7.66
N GLU A 49 -17.58 -10.89 -7.26
CA GLU A 49 -18.39 -9.91 -6.50
C GLU A 49 -17.73 -9.50 -5.18
N ASP A 50 -17.05 -10.43 -4.53
CA ASP A 50 -16.30 -10.22 -3.29
C ASP A 50 -15.03 -9.36 -3.48
N MET A 51 -14.57 -9.18 -4.72
CA MET A 51 -13.44 -8.30 -5.06
C MET A 51 -13.86 -6.89 -5.47
N GLY A 52 -15.16 -6.63 -5.61
CA GLY A 52 -15.73 -5.33 -5.98
C GLY A 52 -15.96 -5.21 -7.48
N LYS A 53 -16.45 -4.05 -7.94
CA LYS A 53 -16.76 -3.78 -9.34
C LYS A 53 -15.93 -2.63 -9.88
N ALA A 54 -15.53 -2.70 -11.15
CA ALA A 54 -15.04 -1.52 -11.85
C ALA A 54 -16.17 -0.49 -12.03
N TYR A 55 -15.84 0.78 -11.99
CA TYR A 55 -16.80 1.85 -12.21
C TYR A 55 -16.16 3.07 -12.89
N LEU A 56 -16.98 3.86 -13.56
CA LEU A 56 -16.57 5.16 -14.07
C LEU A 56 -16.78 6.22 -12.99
N ASP A 57 -15.71 6.86 -12.54
CA ASP A 57 -15.77 8.03 -11.66
C ASP A 57 -16.23 9.24 -12.48
N LYS A 58 -17.41 9.78 -12.14
CA LYS A 58 -18.00 10.95 -12.80
C LYS A 58 -17.23 12.25 -12.57
N THR A 59 -16.49 12.33 -11.45
CA THR A 59 -15.75 13.53 -11.08
C THR A 59 -14.54 13.73 -11.98
N ASN A 60 -13.78 12.66 -12.19
CA ASN A 60 -12.53 12.70 -12.93
C ASN A 60 -12.61 12.07 -14.33
N ASN A 61 -13.76 11.47 -14.66
CA ASN A 61 -13.98 10.73 -15.91
C ASN A 61 -12.93 9.64 -16.12
N ARG A 62 -12.66 8.86 -15.07
CA ARG A 62 -11.69 7.76 -15.07
C ARG A 62 -12.34 6.46 -14.64
N VAL A 63 -11.97 5.38 -15.29
CA VAL A 63 -12.37 4.03 -14.85
C VAL A 63 -11.51 3.62 -13.67
N MET A 64 -12.19 3.42 -12.54
CA MET A 64 -11.61 2.96 -11.29
C MET A 64 -11.82 1.45 -11.17
N VAL A 65 -10.79 0.74 -10.76
CA VAL A 65 -10.82 -0.72 -10.64
C VAL A 65 -10.34 -1.18 -9.27
N PRO A 66 -10.90 -2.29 -8.74
CA PRO A 66 -10.32 -2.92 -7.56
C PRO A 66 -8.93 -3.43 -7.92
N VAL A 67 -7.92 -2.77 -7.39
CA VAL A 67 -6.53 -2.87 -7.87
C VAL A 67 -5.98 -4.28 -7.77
N ARG A 68 -6.30 -5.03 -6.70
CA ARG A 68 -5.77 -6.37 -6.48
C ARG A 68 -6.09 -7.30 -7.63
N TYR A 69 -7.37 -7.40 -7.99
CA TYR A 69 -7.80 -8.30 -9.07
C TYR A 69 -7.09 -7.99 -10.39
N ILE A 70 -7.02 -6.72 -10.75
CA ILE A 70 -6.41 -6.31 -12.02
C ILE A 70 -4.90 -6.54 -12.02
N THR A 71 -4.18 -6.13 -10.97
CA THR A 71 -2.72 -6.29 -10.90
C THR A 71 -2.29 -7.75 -10.90
N GLU A 72 -2.99 -8.62 -10.19
CA GLU A 72 -2.69 -10.05 -10.17
C GLU A 72 -2.92 -10.70 -11.55
N ASN A 73 -4.01 -10.32 -12.25
CA ASN A 73 -4.27 -10.78 -13.63
C ASN A 73 -3.29 -10.20 -14.66
N LEU A 74 -2.66 -9.07 -14.35
CA LEU A 74 -1.57 -8.50 -15.12
C LEU A 74 -0.19 -9.08 -14.72
N GLY A 75 -0.14 -10.10 -13.85
CA GLY A 75 1.08 -10.80 -13.46
C GLY A 75 1.95 -10.03 -12.46
N ALA A 76 1.41 -9.01 -11.79
CA ALA A 76 2.06 -8.27 -10.73
C ALA A 76 1.64 -8.77 -9.34
N ASN A 77 2.47 -8.54 -8.33
CA ASN A 77 2.13 -8.75 -6.92
C ASN A 77 1.63 -7.44 -6.33
N ILE A 78 0.74 -7.51 -5.33
CA ILE A 78 0.27 -6.34 -4.61
C ILE A 78 0.27 -6.59 -3.11
N ASN A 79 0.78 -5.62 -2.35
CA ASN A 79 0.76 -5.58 -0.90
C ASN A 79 0.15 -4.26 -0.42
N PHE A 80 -0.57 -4.32 0.70
CA PHE A 80 -1.04 -3.13 1.41
C PHE A 80 -0.05 -2.82 2.54
N TYR A 81 0.27 -1.54 2.73
CA TYR A 81 1.09 -1.09 3.84
C TYR A 81 0.41 0.00 4.66
N GLN A 82 0.85 0.14 5.90
CA GLN A 82 0.50 1.25 6.77
C GLN A 82 1.76 1.74 7.48
N ARG A 83 2.12 3.01 7.25
CA ARG A 83 3.20 3.69 7.97
C ARG A 83 2.69 4.21 9.30
N LYS A 84 3.34 3.83 10.38
CA LYS A 84 2.94 4.21 11.76
C LYS A 84 3.32 5.65 12.10
N ASP A 85 4.41 6.14 11.55
CA ASP A 85 4.98 7.48 11.75
C ASP A 85 4.09 8.58 11.17
N THR A 86 3.57 8.37 9.97
CA THR A 86 2.73 9.33 9.24
C THR A 86 1.24 8.99 9.27
N ASN A 87 0.88 7.83 9.82
CA ASN A 87 -0.47 7.25 9.75
C ASN A 87 -1.01 7.15 8.31
N THR A 88 -0.11 7.00 7.34
CA THR A 88 -0.43 6.90 5.92
C THR A 88 -0.57 5.43 5.54
N SER A 89 -1.60 5.11 4.78
CA SER A 89 -1.81 3.78 4.20
C SER A 89 -1.64 3.83 2.70
N GLY A 90 -1.19 2.74 2.10
CA GLY A 90 -0.98 2.68 0.67
C GLY A 90 -0.84 1.26 0.14
N ILE A 91 -0.50 1.18 -1.12
CA ILE A 91 -0.24 -0.06 -1.83
C ILE A 91 1.15 -0.05 -2.45
N LEU A 92 1.74 -1.23 -2.46
CA LEU A 92 3.00 -1.52 -3.13
C LEU A 92 2.72 -2.57 -4.20
N ILE A 93 2.99 -2.24 -5.46
CA ILE A 93 2.79 -3.15 -6.59
C ILE A 93 4.15 -3.49 -7.17
N GLY A 94 4.48 -4.78 -7.17
CA GLY A 94 5.73 -5.31 -7.71
C GLY A 94 5.48 -6.15 -8.95
N ALA A 95 6.09 -5.76 -10.06
CA ALA A 95 6.18 -6.54 -11.28
C ALA A 95 7.66 -6.74 -11.65
N ILE A 96 7.92 -7.36 -12.80
CA ILE A 96 9.27 -7.52 -13.27
C ILE A 96 9.86 -6.15 -13.65
N ASP A 97 10.95 -5.77 -13.01
CA ASP A 97 11.65 -4.48 -13.15
C ASP A 97 10.82 -3.24 -12.82
N VAL A 98 9.59 -3.39 -12.29
CA VAL A 98 8.72 -2.27 -11.91
C VAL A 98 8.26 -2.41 -10.46
N LEU A 99 8.46 -1.35 -9.68
CA LEU A 99 7.91 -1.19 -8.34
C LEU A 99 7.12 0.10 -8.27
N VAL A 100 5.86 0.01 -7.83
CA VAL A 100 4.98 1.15 -7.65
C VAL A 100 4.63 1.28 -6.19
N GLU A 101 4.83 2.46 -5.63
CA GLU A 101 4.38 2.84 -4.28
C GLU A 101 3.36 3.97 -4.42
N LEU A 102 2.17 3.78 -3.84
CA LEU A 102 1.06 4.71 -3.98
C LEU A 102 0.28 4.81 -2.67
N ASP A 103 0.27 5.98 -2.09
CA ASP A 103 -0.51 6.28 -0.88
C ASP A 103 -2.01 6.42 -1.21
N ILE A 104 -2.88 5.98 -0.30
CA ILE A 104 -4.32 6.20 -0.39
C ILE A 104 -4.61 7.71 -0.31
N ASN A 105 -5.54 8.18 -1.13
CA ASN A 105 -5.92 9.58 -1.34
C ASN A 105 -4.83 10.44 -2.01
N SER A 106 -3.76 9.82 -2.52
CA SER A 106 -2.72 10.50 -3.30
C SER A 106 -2.99 10.40 -4.79
N THR A 107 -2.64 11.47 -5.51
CA THR A 107 -2.53 11.50 -6.97
C THR A 107 -1.09 11.33 -7.45
N ASN A 108 -0.13 11.12 -6.53
CA ASN A 108 1.27 10.92 -6.86
C ASN A 108 1.68 9.51 -6.49
N ALA A 109 2.22 8.78 -7.45
CA ALA A 109 2.82 7.48 -7.25
C ALA A 109 4.32 7.55 -7.48
N LYS A 110 5.07 6.85 -6.64
CA LYS A 110 6.48 6.62 -6.82
C LYS A 110 6.67 5.34 -7.65
N VAL A 111 7.31 5.47 -8.79
CA VAL A 111 7.52 4.36 -9.73
C VAL A 111 9.00 4.16 -9.95
N ASN A 112 9.50 2.99 -9.60
CA ASN A 112 10.84 2.54 -9.93
C ASN A 112 10.76 1.57 -11.12
N ASN A 113 11.43 1.91 -12.21
CA ASN A 113 11.48 1.08 -13.42
C ASN A 113 12.95 0.79 -13.75
N GLY A 114 13.38 -0.45 -13.49
CA GLY A 114 14.76 -0.89 -13.75
C GLY A 114 15.83 -0.10 -12.99
N GLY A 115 15.50 0.38 -11.78
CA GLY A 115 16.41 1.20 -10.94
C GLY A 115 16.25 2.71 -11.10
N ASN A 116 15.47 3.17 -12.08
CA ASN A 116 15.14 4.59 -12.25
C ASN A 116 13.83 4.92 -11.51
N GLU A 117 13.91 5.80 -10.53
CA GLU A 117 12.77 6.24 -9.73
C GLU A 117 12.21 7.55 -10.27
N ASN A 118 10.91 7.60 -10.47
CA ASN A 118 10.16 8.76 -10.94
C ASN A 118 8.85 8.91 -10.17
N ILE A 119 8.35 10.15 -10.08
CA ILE A 119 7.00 10.42 -9.61
C ILE A 119 6.07 10.49 -10.82
N VAL A 120 5.03 9.68 -10.79
CA VAL A 120 3.98 9.65 -11.82
C VAL A 120 2.70 10.22 -11.22
N ASN A 121 2.10 11.19 -11.91
CA ASN A 121 0.84 11.80 -11.49
C ASN A 121 -0.34 10.98 -12.02
N LEU A 122 -1.29 10.68 -11.12
CA LEU A 122 -2.55 10.04 -11.44
C LEU A 122 -3.61 11.11 -11.73
N ASP A 123 -4.45 10.86 -12.70
CA ASP A 123 -5.61 11.72 -13.03
C ASP A 123 -6.74 11.64 -11.98
N SER A 124 -6.71 10.63 -11.12
CA SER A 124 -7.64 10.43 -10.01
C SER A 124 -6.89 9.75 -8.86
N PRO A 125 -7.14 10.13 -7.60
CA PRO A 125 -6.44 9.53 -6.48
C PRO A 125 -6.80 8.06 -6.30
N ALA A 126 -5.86 7.30 -5.73
CA ALA A 126 -6.19 5.99 -5.17
C ALA A 126 -7.14 6.16 -4.00
N ILE A 127 -8.20 5.38 -3.92
CA ILE A 127 -9.16 5.44 -2.81
C ILE A 127 -9.33 4.09 -2.14
N LEU A 128 -9.57 4.10 -0.83
CA LEU A 128 -10.03 2.94 -0.08
C LEU A 128 -11.55 3.04 0.09
N TYR A 129 -12.28 2.10 -0.47
CA TYR A 129 -13.73 2.06 -0.38
C TYR A 129 -14.24 0.63 -0.18
N ASP A 130 -15.11 0.43 0.80
CA ASP A 130 -15.68 -0.87 1.15
C ASP A 130 -14.61 -1.97 1.34
N GLY A 131 -13.50 -1.62 2.04
CA GLY A 131 -12.38 -2.52 2.30
C GLY A 131 -11.51 -2.85 1.07
N ARG A 132 -11.70 -2.17 -0.06
CA ARG A 132 -10.96 -2.39 -1.30
C ARG A 132 -10.28 -1.12 -1.77
N THR A 133 -9.07 -1.25 -2.28
CA THR A 133 -8.36 -0.13 -2.90
C THR A 133 -8.69 -0.05 -4.38
N TYR A 134 -9.12 1.13 -4.81
CA TYR A 134 -9.43 1.45 -6.20
C TYR A 134 -8.39 2.41 -6.77
N VAL A 135 -8.00 2.16 -8.01
CA VAL A 135 -7.04 3.00 -8.74
C VAL A 135 -7.51 3.20 -10.18
N PRO A 136 -7.09 4.28 -10.87
CA PRO A 136 -7.33 4.44 -12.29
C PRO A 136 -6.69 3.28 -13.07
N ILE A 137 -7.49 2.56 -13.88
CA ILE A 137 -7.02 1.38 -14.62
C ILE A 137 -5.89 1.73 -15.58
N ARG A 138 -5.95 2.90 -16.21
CA ARG A 138 -4.93 3.39 -17.12
C ARG A 138 -3.58 3.52 -16.46
N PHE A 139 -3.55 4.16 -15.28
CA PHE A 139 -2.31 4.32 -14.51
C PHE A 139 -1.60 2.97 -14.28
N ILE A 140 -2.32 1.98 -13.74
CA ILE A 140 -1.72 0.67 -13.46
C ILE A 140 -1.24 -0.03 -14.73
N SER A 141 -2.07 -0.04 -15.77
CA SER A 141 -1.75 -0.77 -17.00
C SER A 141 -0.57 -0.15 -17.75
N GLU A 142 -0.54 1.18 -17.91
CA GLU A 142 0.55 1.87 -18.59
C GLU A 142 1.86 1.82 -17.81
N THR A 143 1.79 1.91 -16.47
CA THR A 143 2.97 1.74 -15.60
C THR A 143 3.58 0.35 -15.74
N LEU A 144 2.76 -0.66 -15.96
CA LEU A 144 3.22 -2.04 -16.24
C LEU A 144 3.61 -2.26 -17.72
N GLY A 145 3.62 -1.21 -18.54
CA GLY A 145 4.04 -1.23 -19.95
C GLY A 145 3.00 -1.78 -20.92
N LEU A 146 1.72 -1.66 -20.58
CA LEU A 146 0.59 -2.11 -21.40
C LEU A 146 -0.15 -0.93 -22.03
N ASN A 147 -0.80 -1.17 -23.16
CA ASN A 147 -1.66 -0.18 -23.81
C ASN A 147 -3.08 -0.29 -23.26
N VAL A 148 -3.76 0.86 -23.14
CA VAL A 148 -5.14 0.96 -22.67
C VAL A 148 -5.98 1.76 -23.63
N ASP A 149 -7.02 1.16 -24.17
CA ASP A 149 -8.03 1.79 -25.01
C ASP A 149 -9.40 1.76 -24.35
N TRP A 150 -10.21 2.77 -24.66
CA TRP A 150 -11.60 2.88 -24.22
C TRP A 150 -12.53 2.90 -25.42
N LYS A 151 -13.47 1.97 -25.49
CA LYS A 151 -14.45 1.87 -26.56
C LYS A 151 -15.72 1.19 -26.08
N ASN A 152 -16.88 1.74 -26.42
CA ASN A 152 -18.21 1.15 -26.14
C ASN A 152 -18.36 0.71 -24.69
N ASP A 153 -18.10 1.62 -23.74
CA ASP A 153 -18.19 1.38 -22.28
C ASP A 153 -17.32 0.21 -21.79
N SER A 154 -16.26 -0.05 -22.50
CA SER A 154 -15.34 -1.13 -22.21
C SER A 154 -13.89 -0.65 -22.27
N VAL A 155 -13.07 -1.21 -21.37
CA VAL A 155 -11.63 -1.01 -21.32
C VAL A 155 -10.95 -2.20 -22.01
N TYR A 156 -10.03 -1.91 -22.91
CA TYR A 156 -9.20 -2.90 -23.56
C TYR A 156 -7.74 -2.68 -23.17
N ILE A 157 -7.16 -3.66 -22.48
CA ILE A 157 -5.75 -3.69 -22.11
C ILE A 157 -5.06 -4.66 -23.04
N SER A 158 -3.99 -4.21 -23.69
CA SER A 158 -3.24 -5.04 -24.62
C SER A 158 -1.73 -4.84 -24.47
N GLY A 159 -0.99 -5.89 -24.73
CA GLY A 159 0.46 -5.88 -24.66
C GLY A 159 1.04 -7.19 -24.16
N ASN A 160 2.37 -7.25 -24.15
CA ASN A 160 3.08 -8.40 -23.66
C ASN A 160 3.53 -8.15 -22.21
N PHE A 161 3.06 -9.00 -21.31
CA PHE A 161 3.55 -8.99 -19.95
C PHE A 161 5.03 -9.38 -19.95
N LYS A 162 5.86 -8.59 -19.26
CA LYS A 162 7.26 -8.96 -19.03
C LYS A 162 7.28 -10.22 -18.17
N THR A 163 7.77 -11.32 -18.69
CA THR A 163 7.88 -12.61 -17.98
C THR A 163 9.31 -12.92 -17.52
N LYS A 164 10.30 -12.09 -17.92
CA LYS A 164 11.71 -12.25 -17.58
C LYS A 164 12.24 -10.99 -16.90
N GLY A 165 12.98 -11.15 -15.82
CA GLY A 165 13.57 -10.06 -15.03
C GLY A 165 13.50 -10.33 -13.53
N LYS A 166 13.98 -9.38 -12.74
CA LYS A 166 13.90 -9.46 -11.28
C LYS A 166 12.48 -9.10 -10.84
N ARG A 167 11.80 -10.04 -10.17
CA ARG A 167 10.51 -9.75 -9.54
C ARG A 167 10.76 -9.04 -8.20
N TYR A 168 10.18 -7.89 -8.02
CA TYR A 168 10.20 -7.20 -6.73
C TYR A 168 9.36 -7.97 -5.71
N ASN A 169 9.95 -8.19 -4.53
CA ASN A 169 9.28 -8.87 -3.42
C ASN A 169 9.34 -7.95 -2.19
N TYR A 170 8.18 -7.58 -1.68
CA TYR A 170 8.03 -6.63 -0.57
C TYR A 170 8.84 -7.03 0.69
N GLU A 171 8.94 -8.34 0.96
CA GLU A 171 9.66 -8.84 2.13
C GLU A 171 11.18 -8.58 2.05
N ASP A 172 11.75 -8.60 0.85
CA ASP A 172 13.18 -8.38 0.63
C ASP A 172 13.52 -6.88 0.78
N ASP A 173 12.64 -5.99 0.31
CA ASP A 173 12.84 -4.54 0.38
C ASP A 173 12.65 -4.01 1.80
N ASN A 174 11.71 -4.54 2.59
CA ASN A 174 11.56 -4.20 4.00
C ASN A 174 12.78 -4.61 4.83
N LYS A 175 13.35 -5.80 4.62
CA LYS A 175 14.58 -6.21 5.28
C LYS A 175 15.76 -5.31 4.95
N ALA A 176 15.83 -4.83 3.71
CA ALA A 176 16.90 -3.94 3.27
C ALA A 176 16.71 -2.50 3.81
N SER A 177 15.46 -2.03 3.97
CA SER A 177 15.16 -0.73 4.58
C SER A 177 15.38 -0.73 6.08
N ASP A 178 14.94 -1.78 6.78
CA ASP A 178 15.18 -1.95 8.23
C ASP A 178 16.67 -2.05 8.55
N LYS A 179 17.44 -2.74 7.70
CA LYS A 179 18.88 -2.82 7.85
C LYS A 179 19.55 -1.45 7.70
N ARG A 180 19.18 -0.67 6.68
CA ARG A 180 19.71 0.70 6.46
C ARG A 180 19.32 1.65 7.59
N GLU A 181 18.08 1.56 8.09
CA GLU A 181 17.64 2.38 9.21
C GLU A 181 18.38 2.05 10.51
N ASN A 182 18.68 0.78 10.75
CA ASN A 182 19.49 0.37 11.89
C ASN A 182 20.95 0.81 11.76
N GLU A 183 21.55 0.69 10.59
CA GLU A 183 22.91 1.18 10.29
C GLU A 183 22.99 2.71 10.52
N LEU A 184 22.00 3.49 10.08
CA LEU A 184 21.92 4.93 10.32
C LEU A 184 21.77 5.28 11.80
N LYS A 185 21.00 4.51 12.56
CA LYS A 185 20.87 4.69 14.02
C LYS A 185 22.17 4.42 14.75
N ASP A 186 22.92 3.44 14.32
CA ASP A 186 24.23 3.12 14.91
C ASP A 186 25.28 4.19 14.59
N LEU A 187 25.33 4.71 13.36
CA LEU A 187 26.20 5.83 12.96
C LEU A 187 25.89 7.11 13.78
N ASN A 188 24.60 7.42 13.94
CA ASN A 188 24.20 8.58 14.76
C ASN A 188 24.56 8.43 16.25
N LYS A 189 24.60 7.20 16.79
CA LYS A 189 25.06 6.94 18.15
C LYS A 189 26.56 7.17 18.31
N GLU A 190 27.35 6.75 17.34
CA GLU A 190 28.80 6.96 17.35
C GLU A 190 29.12 8.45 17.27
N GLU A 191 28.48 9.21 16.36
CA GLU A 191 28.67 10.64 16.25
C GLU A 191 28.31 11.39 17.54
N HIS A 192 27.21 11.02 18.21
CA HIS A 192 26.83 11.61 19.50
C HIS A 192 27.80 11.26 20.63
N LYS A 193 28.44 10.10 20.59
CA LYS A 193 29.46 9.71 21.56
C LYS A 193 30.70 10.54 21.40
N ASP A 194 31.19 10.71 20.17
CA ASP A 194 32.38 11.54 19.87
C ASP A 194 32.18 13.00 20.26
N ILE A 195 30.98 13.56 20.06
CA ILE A 195 30.65 14.92 20.47
C ILE A 195 30.65 15.06 22.01
N LYS A 196 30.20 14.04 22.74
CA LYS A 196 30.21 14.05 24.19
C LYS A 196 31.62 13.98 24.75
N ASP A 197 32.45 13.10 24.18
CA ASP A 197 33.87 12.96 24.58
C ASP A 197 34.64 14.21 24.31
N ILE A 198 34.38 14.98 23.23
CA ILE A 198 34.99 16.29 22.94
C ILE A 198 34.55 17.36 23.94
N LYS A 199 33.29 17.37 24.39
CA LYS A 199 32.81 18.29 25.44
C LYS A 199 33.48 18.01 26.76
N ASP A 200 33.58 16.77 27.18
CA ASP A 200 34.23 16.37 28.43
C ASP A 200 35.71 16.75 28.45
N ILE A 201 36.42 16.68 27.32
CA ILE A 201 37.82 17.14 27.19
C ILE A 201 37.93 18.67 27.31
N LYS A 202 36.98 19.45 26.76
CA LYS A 202 36.98 20.91 26.90
C LYS A 202 36.71 21.36 28.31
N ASP A 203 35.85 20.68 29.05
CA ASP A 203 35.55 20.99 30.45
C ASP A 203 36.74 20.67 31.37
N ILE A 204 37.52 19.64 31.08
CA ILE A 204 38.76 19.31 31.80
C ILE A 204 39.84 20.38 31.57
N ARG A 205 40.01 20.86 30.32
CA ARG A 205 40.96 21.96 29.98
C ARG A 205 40.54 23.29 30.56
N GLY A 206 39.24 23.60 30.60
CA GLY A 206 38.71 24.83 31.20
C GLY A 206 38.95 24.92 32.71
N ASN A 207 38.97 23.77 33.41
CA ASN A 207 39.24 23.70 34.84
C ASN A 207 40.74 23.75 35.20
N SER A 208 41.65 23.32 34.32
CA SER A 208 43.09 23.37 34.52
C SER A 208 43.63 24.82 34.50
N SER A 209 43.08 25.63 33.59
CA SER A 209 43.50 27.06 33.48
C SER A 209 43.00 27.93 34.62
N LYS A 210 42.00 27.53 35.39
CA LYS A 210 41.52 28.23 36.59
C LYS A 210 42.33 27.92 37.84
N LYS A 211 43.09 26.82 37.86
CA LYS A 211 43.91 26.46 39.04
C LYS A 211 45.30 27.11 39.08
N GLU A 212 45.86 27.46 37.91
CA GLU A 212 47.20 28.12 37.87
C GLU A 212 47.17 29.60 38.21
N ASN A 213 46.02 30.29 38.20
CA ASN A 213 45.93 31.73 38.45
C ASN A 213 45.59 32.10 39.90
N LYS A 214 45.72 31.18 40.87
CA LYS A 214 45.48 31.43 42.29
C LYS A 214 46.76 31.43 43.17
N ASN A 215 47.93 31.13 42.60
CA ASN A 215 49.19 31.03 43.37
C ASN A 215 50.23 32.13 43.12
N SER A 216 49.81 33.26 42.54
CA SER A 216 50.73 34.41 42.32
C SER A 216 50.20 35.71 42.95
N LEU A 217 49.77 35.68 44.20
CA LEU A 217 49.49 36.91 44.95
C LEU A 217 49.82 36.74 46.40
N PHE A 218 51.12 36.54 46.72
CA PHE A 218 51.74 36.84 48.00
C PHE A 218 53.26 36.85 47.72
N ASP A 219 53.81 38.08 47.56
CA ASP A 219 55.06 38.52 48.24
C ASP A 219 55.45 39.93 47.75
N PHE A 220 55.51 40.82 48.79
CA PHE A 220 56.01 42.20 48.92
C PHE A 220 55.09 43.34 48.49
#